data_f489892fab6e91659d5f06bdd683ec84
#
_entry.id   f489892fab6e91659d5f06bdd683ec84
#
_cell.length_a   1.000
_cell.length_b   1.000
_cell.length_c   1.000
_cell.angle_alpha   90.00
_cell.angle_beta   90.00
_cell.angle_gamma   90.00
#
_symmetry.space_group_name_H-M   'P 1'
#
loop_
_entity.id
_entity.type
_entity.pdbx_description
1 polymer ?
#
loop_
_entity_poly.entity_id
_entity_poly.type
_entity_poly.pdbx_seq_one_letter_code
_entity_poly.pdbx_strand_id
1 'polypeptide(L)'
;PDMIQGILDCTSIPVMAKARIGHEGEARILESMGVDMVDESEVLTPADPFFHIAKKDYDIPFVCGATELGEAVRRIWEGAAMIRTKGEAGTGNVVAAVTHARLIDQEIKQLQTLDDSGIDETTEIIIDRYRVLANQSKLPGTYHNTPFGAIDQTMHQEVREILEEVR
;
A
#
# COMPACT_ATOMS: atom_id res chain seq x y z
N PRO A 1 -8.04 22.11 0.71
CA PRO A 1 -6.76 22.78 0.35
C PRO A 1 -6.38 23.83 1.37
N ASP A 2 -7.21 24.85 1.64
CA ASP A 2 -6.88 26.00 2.47
C ASP A 2 -6.38 25.64 3.88
N MET A 3 -6.99 24.65 4.52
CA MET A 3 -6.56 24.17 5.83
C MET A 3 -5.17 23.54 5.77
N ILE A 4 -4.90 22.73 4.74
CA ILE A 4 -3.58 22.10 4.56
C ILE A 4 -2.53 23.17 4.26
N GLN A 5 -2.86 24.14 3.40
CA GLN A 5 -1.97 25.28 3.14
C GLN A 5 -1.65 26.05 4.41
N GLY A 6 -2.66 26.35 5.23
CA GLY A 6 -2.46 27.02 6.53
C GLY A 6 -1.56 26.23 7.49
N ILE A 7 -1.58 24.90 7.44
CA ILE A 7 -0.65 24.06 8.23
C ILE A 7 0.76 24.16 7.66
N LEU A 8 0.94 24.04 6.35
CA LEU A 8 2.23 24.16 5.68
C LEU A 8 2.89 25.52 5.98
N ASP A 9 2.11 26.60 5.95
CA ASP A 9 2.59 27.96 6.18
C ASP A 9 3.04 28.22 7.63
N CYS A 10 2.49 27.49 8.60
CA CYS A 10 2.78 27.73 10.01
C CYS A 10 3.70 26.67 10.68
N THR A 11 4.14 25.66 9.94
CA THR A 11 5.01 24.61 10.49
C THR A 11 6.33 24.53 9.74
N SER A 12 7.41 24.17 10.46
CA SER A 12 8.74 23.92 9.90
C SER A 12 9.13 22.43 9.91
N ILE A 13 8.25 21.56 10.39
CA ILE A 13 8.46 20.10 10.37
C ILE A 13 7.77 19.48 9.15
N PRO A 14 8.22 18.31 8.68
CA PRO A 14 7.55 17.61 7.58
C PRO A 14 6.06 17.35 7.85
N VAL A 15 5.24 17.58 6.84
CA VAL A 15 3.78 17.40 6.87
C VAL A 15 3.38 16.21 6.03
N MET A 16 2.69 15.25 6.67
CA MET A 16 2.06 14.14 5.99
C MET A 16 0.54 14.36 5.93
N ALA A 17 -0.01 14.39 4.73
CA ALA A 17 -1.45 14.53 4.53
C ALA A 17 -2.09 13.20 4.12
N LYS A 18 -3.38 13.03 4.40
CA LYS A 18 -4.12 11.80 4.12
C LYS A 18 -4.90 11.91 2.81
N ALA A 19 -4.77 10.87 1.98
CA ALA A 19 -5.63 10.63 0.83
C ALA A 19 -6.50 9.39 1.07
N ARG A 20 -7.69 9.36 0.48
CA ARG A 20 -8.54 8.17 0.47
C ARG A 20 -7.92 7.07 -0.38
N ILE A 21 -8.10 5.82 0.02
CA ILE A 21 -7.64 4.66 -0.76
C ILE A 21 -8.19 4.75 -2.19
N GLY A 22 -7.29 4.66 -3.18
CA GLY A 22 -7.62 4.67 -4.60
C GLY A 22 -8.01 6.04 -5.17
N HIS A 23 -7.85 7.14 -4.42
CA HIS A 23 -8.24 8.48 -4.89
C HIS A 23 -7.05 9.24 -5.51
N GLU A 24 -6.74 8.93 -6.77
CA GLU A 24 -5.67 9.57 -7.53
C GLU A 24 -5.76 11.11 -7.53
N GLY A 25 -6.98 11.67 -7.67
CA GLY A 25 -7.17 13.12 -7.69
C GLY A 25 -6.79 13.80 -6.37
N GLU A 26 -7.08 13.22 -5.21
CA GLU A 26 -6.62 13.74 -3.91
C GLU A 26 -5.10 13.69 -3.81
N ALA A 27 -4.48 12.60 -4.21
CA ALA A 27 -3.03 12.46 -4.18
C ALA A 27 -2.34 13.52 -5.06
N ARG A 28 -2.84 13.75 -6.29
CA ARG A 28 -2.31 14.81 -7.16
C ARG A 28 -2.45 16.22 -6.58
N ILE A 29 -3.56 16.50 -5.91
CA ILE A 29 -3.75 17.78 -5.23
C ILE A 29 -2.74 17.93 -4.09
N LEU A 30 -2.57 16.91 -3.25
CA LEU A 30 -1.63 16.93 -2.13
C LEU A 30 -0.19 17.09 -2.60
N GLU A 31 0.22 16.36 -3.64
CA GLU A 31 1.53 16.52 -4.27
C GLU A 31 1.73 17.94 -4.79
N SER A 32 0.74 18.51 -5.49
CA SER A 32 0.81 19.89 -6.02
C SER A 32 0.85 20.98 -4.94
N MET A 33 0.37 20.67 -3.75
CA MET A 33 0.42 21.57 -2.58
C MET A 33 1.79 21.51 -1.87
N GLY A 34 2.65 20.55 -2.20
CA GLY A 34 3.98 20.44 -1.63
C GLY A 34 4.00 19.86 -0.21
N VAL A 35 3.05 18.98 0.15
CA VAL A 35 3.18 18.18 1.37
C VAL A 35 4.39 17.24 1.24
N ASP A 36 5.02 16.86 2.36
CA ASP A 36 6.22 16.04 2.33
C ASP A 36 5.96 14.55 2.10
N MET A 37 4.77 14.07 2.50
CA MET A 37 4.33 12.69 2.36
C MET A 37 2.82 12.60 2.19
N VAL A 38 2.35 11.54 1.54
CA VAL A 38 0.93 11.18 1.48
C VAL A 38 0.70 9.85 2.22
N ASP A 39 -0.19 9.84 3.20
CA ASP A 39 -0.72 8.62 3.81
C ASP A 39 -2.00 8.20 3.06
N GLU A 40 -1.91 7.14 2.26
CA GLU A 40 -3.09 6.50 1.67
C GLU A 40 -3.78 5.70 2.76
N SER A 41 -4.85 6.29 3.32
CA SER A 41 -5.31 5.96 4.67
C SER A 41 -6.66 5.25 4.71
N GLU A 42 -6.66 4.11 5.39
CA GLU A 42 -7.86 3.33 5.70
C GLU A 42 -8.80 4.00 6.71
N VAL A 43 -8.37 5.06 7.39
CA VAL A 43 -9.24 5.82 8.31
C VAL A 43 -10.29 6.64 7.58
N LEU A 44 -10.08 6.89 6.29
CA LEU A 44 -11.03 7.56 5.42
C LEU A 44 -11.84 6.52 4.63
N THR A 45 -13.04 6.90 4.19
CA THR A 45 -13.85 6.05 3.30
C THR A 45 -13.09 5.82 1.98
N PRO A 46 -12.85 4.57 1.56
CA PRO A 46 -12.18 4.29 0.29
C PRO A 46 -12.92 4.91 -0.89
N ALA A 47 -12.18 5.46 -1.85
CA ALA A 47 -12.73 5.93 -3.12
C ALA A 47 -12.80 4.79 -4.14
N ASP A 48 -11.83 3.86 -4.10
CA ASP A 48 -11.86 2.63 -4.87
C ASP A 48 -11.98 1.43 -3.90
N PRO A 49 -12.99 0.55 -4.07
CA PRO A 49 -13.16 -0.61 -3.21
C PRO A 49 -12.20 -1.76 -3.54
N PHE A 50 -11.45 -1.69 -4.64
CA PHE A 50 -10.62 -2.79 -5.14
C PHE A 50 -9.13 -2.44 -5.15
N PHE A 51 -8.76 -1.24 -5.60
CA PHE A 51 -7.38 -0.87 -5.87
C PHE A 51 -6.93 0.36 -5.08
N HIS A 52 -5.66 0.37 -4.76
CA HIS A 52 -4.94 1.49 -4.18
C HIS A 52 -4.42 2.43 -5.27
N ILE A 53 -3.89 3.59 -4.88
CA ILE A 53 -3.26 4.56 -5.76
C ILE A 53 -2.02 3.94 -6.42
N ALA A 54 -1.78 4.23 -7.71
CA ALA A 54 -0.56 3.87 -8.44
C ALA A 54 0.61 4.80 -8.04
N LYS A 55 1.25 4.48 -6.93
CA LYS A 55 2.21 5.37 -6.26
C LYS A 55 3.50 5.61 -7.03
N LYS A 56 3.87 4.66 -7.93
CA LYS A 56 5.03 4.78 -8.82
C LYS A 56 4.94 5.99 -9.79
N ASP A 57 3.74 6.54 -9.97
CA ASP A 57 3.49 7.68 -10.86
C ASP A 57 3.66 9.06 -10.19
N TYR A 58 4.14 9.08 -8.95
CA TYR A 58 4.30 10.28 -8.12
C TYR A 58 5.75 10.49 -7.70
N ASP A 59 6.15 11.73 -7.54
CA ASP A 59 7.47 12.11 -6.99
C ASP A 59 7.47 12.15 -5.45
N ILE A 60 6.29 12.23 -4.83
CA ILE A 60 6.13 12.29 -3.37
C ILE A 60 6.07 10.88 -2.76
N PRO A 61 6.72 10.63 -1.60
CA PRO A 61 6.65 9.34 -0.92
C PRO A 61 5.28 9.07 -0.31
N PHE A 62 4.83 7.82 -0.44
CA PHE A 62 3.58 7.33 0.14
C PHE A 62 3.83 6.45 1.36
N VAL A 63 2.96 6.60 2.35
CA VAL A 63 2.84 5.71 3.51
C VAL A 63 1.54 4.92 3.39
N CYS A 64 1.59 3.62 3.66
CA CYS A 64 0.42 2.75 3.62
C CYS A 64 0.33 1.88 4.88
N GLY A 65 -0.88 1.55 5.28
CA GLY A 65 -1.13 0.58 6.33
C GLY A 65 -1.12 -0.86 5.80
N ALA A 66 -0.63 -1.78 6.63
CA ALA A 66 -0.76 -3.21 6.40
C ALA A 66 -1.10 -3.95 7.69
N THR A 67 -1.76 -5.10 7.56
CA THR A 67 -2.11 -6.01 8.66
C THR A 67 -1.27 -7.27 8.67
N GLU A 68 -0.67 -7.62 7.52
CA GLU A 68 0.09 -8.84 7.26
C GLU A 68 1.17 -8.56 6.21
N LEU A 69 2.14 -9.48 6.06
CA LEU A 69 3.26 -9.32 5.14
C LEU A 69 2.81 -9.24 3.67
N GLY A 70 1.86 -10.08 3.27
CA GLY A 70 1.38 -10.08 1.89
C GLY A 70 0.74 -8.75 1.48
N GLU A 71 -0.01 -8.11 2.40
CA GLU A 71 -0.52 -6.76 2.17
C GLU A 71 0.60 -5.73 2.09
N ALA A 72 1.60 -5.81 2.98
CA ALA A 72 2.75 -4.93 2.96
C ALA A 72 3.51 -5.01 1.63
N VAL A 73 3.80 -6.22 1.16
CA VAL A 73 4.46 -6.46 -0.13
C VAL A 73 3.67 -5.88 -1.30
N ARG A 74 2.34 -6.05 -1.30
CA ARG A 74 1.50 -5.41 -2.34
C ARG A 74 1.61 -3.89 -2.33
N ARG A 75 1.61 -3.25 -1.16
CA ARG A 75 1.77 -1.78 -1.05
C ARG A 75 3.15 -1.33 -1.52
N ILE A 76 4.21 -2.07 -1.18
CA ILE A 76 5.58 -1.78 -1.66
C ILE A 76 5.64 -1.93 -3.18
N TRP A 77 5.07 -2.98 -3.74
CA TRP A 77 5.02 -3.18 -5.18
C TRP A 77 4.29 -2.05 -5.91
N GLU A 78 3.22 -1.49 -5.33
CA GLU A 78 2.51 -0.32 -5.84
C GLU A 78 3.30 1.00 -5.70
N GLY A 79 4.43 0.99 -4.99
CA GLY A 79 5.32 2.13 -4.82
C GLY A 79 5.27 2.82 -3.45
N ALA A 80 4.72 2.17 -2.41
CA ALA A 80 4.79 2.71 -1.06
C ALA A 80 6.24 2.76 -0.57
N ALA A 81 6.64 3.93 -0.04
CA ALA A 81 7.96 4.16 0.53
C ALA A 81 8.05 3.75 2.01
N MET A 82 6.91 3.64 2.69
CA MET A 82 6.85 3.26 4.11
C MET A 82 5.59 2.46 4.38
N ILE A 83 5.74 1.42 5.22
CA ILE A 83 4.64 0.63 5.75
C ILE A 83 4.47 0.90 7.24
N ARG A 84 3.23 1.09 7.66
CA ARG A 84 2.81 1.13 9.06
C ARG A 84 1.80 0.03 9.36
N THR A 85 1.59 -0.30 10.60
CA THR A 85 0.45 -1.14 10.99
C THR A 85 -0.86 -0.37 10.81
N LYS A 86 -1.92 -1.05 10.38
CA LYS A 86 -3.26 -0.43 10.33
C LYS A 86 -3.78 -0.11 11.73
N GLY A 87 -3.58 -1.03 12.66
CA GLY A 87 -4.12 -0.88 14.00
C GLY A 87 -5.64 -0.82 14.01
N GLU A 88 -6.18 -0.11 14.98
CA GLU A 88 -7.60 0.26 15.07
C GLU A 88 -7.68 1.80 15.17
N ALA A 89 -8.07 2.43 14.08
CA ALA A 89 -8.05 3.87 13.96
C ALA A 89 -9.06 4.54 14.91
N GLY A 90 -8.68 5.70 15.46
CA GLY A 90 -9.55 6.51 16.32
C GLY A 90 -9.72 6.01 17.75
N THR A 91 -8.90 5.05 18.20
CA THR A 91 -8.90 4.54 19.59
C THR A 91 -7.52 4.67 20.23
N GLY A 92 -7.48 4.74 21.56
CA GLY A 92 -6.25 4.61 22.35
C GLY A 92 -5.81 3.15 22.55
N ASN A 93 -6.58 2.17 22.07
CA ASN A 93 -6.25 0.77 22.17
C ASN A 93 -5.24 0.37 21.08
N VAL A 94 -4.03 0.00 21.50
CA VAL A 94 -2.93 -0.39 20.60
C VAL A 94 -2.86 -1.89 20.34
N VAL A 95 -3.79 -2.70 20.84
CA VAL A 95 -3.75 -4.18 20.72
C VAL A 95 -3.72 -4.61 19.26
N ALA A 96 -4.57 -4.03 18.42
CA ALA A 96 -4.59 -4.37 16.99
C ALA A 96 -3.27 -4.02 16.29
N ALA A 97 -2.68 -2.85 16.58
CA ALA A 97 -1.40 -2.44 16.02
C ALA A 97 -0.26 -3.39 16.42
N VAL A 98 -0.23 -3.80 17.69
CA VAL A 98 0.76 -4.77 18.20
C VAL A 98 0.54 -6.14 17.55
N THR A 99 -0.70 -6.56 17.36
CA THR A 99 -1.04 -7.83 16.69
C THR A 99 -0.54 -7.83 15.25
N HIS A 100 -0.79 -6.77 14.48
CA HIS A 100 -0.33 -6.65 13.10
C HIS A 100 1.21 -6.64 13.01
N ALA A 101 1.88 -5.88 13.90
CA ALA A 101 3.34 -5.84 13.94
C ALA A 101 3.94 -7.23 14.23
N ARG A 102 3.37 -7.97 15.19
CA ARG A 102 3.82 -9.32 15.53
C ARG A 102 3.57 -10.32 14.41
N LEU A 103 2.43 -10.20 13.73
CA LEU A 103 2.10 -11.07 12.60
C LEU A 103 3.11 -10.87 11.46
N ILE A 104 3.37 -9.63 11.07
CA ILE A 104 4.35 -9.31 10.02
C ILE A 104 5.75 -9.82 10.42
N ASP A 105 6.21 -9.60 11.66
CA ASP A 105 7.50 -10.10 12.16
C ASP A 105 7.57 -11.64 12.12
N GLN A 106 6.49 -12.31 12.47
CA GLN A 106 6.40 -13.77 12.40
C GLN A 106 6.47 -14.28 10.96
N GLU A 107 5.75 -13.65 10.04
CA GLU A 107 5.73 -14.00 8.63
C GLU A 107 7.09 -13.76 7.96
N ILE A 108 7.80 -12.68 8.31
CA ILE A 108 9.18 -12.44 7.89
C ILE A 108 10.11 -13.56 8.37
N LYS A 109 9.99 -13.96 9.64
CA LYS A 109 10.78 -15.09 10.18
C LYS A 109 10.48 -16.41 9.49
N GLN A 110 9.24 -16.66 9.10
CA GLN A 110 8.86 -17.82 8.31
C GLN A 110 9.48 -17.73 6.91
N LEU A 111 9.40 -16.58 6.25
CA LEU A 111 9.99 -16.33 4.93
C LEU A 111 11.49 -16.66 4.93
N GLN A 112 12.22 -16.32 6.00
CA GLN A 112 13.66 -16.64 6.16
C GLN A 112 13.98 -18.13 6.18
N THR A 113 13.01 -18.99 6.42
CA THR A 113 13.18 -20.46 6.45
C THR A 113 12.82 -21.14 5.13
N LEU A 114 12.21 -20.40 4.18
CA LEU A 114 11.79 -20.96 2.90
C LEU A 114 12.96 -21.14 1.94
N ASP A 115 12.88 -22.16 1.09
CA ASP A 115 13.69 -22.28 -0.11
C ASP A 115 13.08 -21.48 -1.29
N ASP A 116 13.72 -21.53 -2.44
CA ASP A 116 13.27 -20.78 -3.63
C ASP A 116 11.85 -21.19 -4.07
N SER A 117 11.50 -22.47 -3.94
CA SER A 117 10.15 -22.95 -4.25
C SER A 117 9.11 -22.37 -3.30
N GLY A 118 9.44 -22.24 -2.02
CA GLY A 118 8.56 -21.61 -1.01
C GLY A 118 8.39 -20.11 -1.25
N ILE A 119 9.43 -19.44 -1.73
CA ILE A 119 9.35 -18.02 -2.13
C ILE A 119 8.44 -17.87 -3.35
N ASP A 120 8.57 -18.73 -4.36
CA ASP A 120 7.70 -18.71 -5.56
C ASP A 120 6.24 -18.96 -5.20
N GLU A 121 5.95 -19.91 -4.31
CA GLU A 121 4.59 -20.17 -3.82
C GLU A 121 4.02 -18.95 -3.08
N THR A 122 4.81 -18.33 -2.21
CA THR A 122 4.40 -17.10 -1.48
C THR A 122 4.14 -15.96 -2.45
N THR A 123 4.97 -15.79 -3.47
CA THR A 123 4.79 -14.81 -4.55
C THR A 123 3.46 -15.01 -5.25
N GLU A 124 3.14 -16.24 -5.66
CA GLU A 124 1.86 -16.55 -6.31
C GLU A 124 0.65 -16.24 -5.43
N ILE A 125 0.71 -16.56 -4.13
CA ILE A 125 -0.38 -16.23 -3.18
C ILE A 125 -0.63 -14.72 -3.13
N ILE A 126 0.42 -13.91 -3.09
CA ILE A 126 0.32 -12.44 -3.06
C ILE A 126 -0.30 -11.91 -4.36
N ILE A 127 0.12 -12.44 -5.50
CA ILE A 127 -0.38 -12.04 -6.83
C ILE A 127 -1.81 -12.48 -7.04
N ASP A 128 -2.21 -13.65 -6.57
CA ASP A 128 -3.58 -14.14 -6.68
C ASP A 128 -4.60 -13.18 -6.06
N ARG A 129 -4.21 -12.43 -5.03
CA ARG A 129 -5.08 -11.39 -4.49
C ARG A 129 -5.44 -10.33 -5.54
N TYR A 130 -4.50 -9.91 -6.38
CA TYR A 130 -4.78 -8.97 -7.47
C TYR A 130 -5.67 -9.59 -8.54
N ARG A 131 -5.47 -10.87 -8.88
CA ARG A 131 -6.35 -11.60 -9.81
C ARG A 131 -7.80 -11.63 -9.30
N VAL A 132 -7.99 -11.89 -8.00
CA VAL A 132 -9.30 -11.84 -7.36
C VAL A 132 -9.92 -10.45 -7.45
N LEU A 133 -9.18 -9.40 -7.11
CA LEU A 133 -9.64 -8.02 -7.15
C LEU A 133 -9.98 -7.59 -8.60
N ALA A 134 -9.13 -7.90 -9.57
CA ALA A 134 -9.38 -7.63 -10.98
C ALA A 134 -10.65 -8.34 -11.48
N ASN A 135 -10.89 -9.56 -11.05
CA ASN A 135 -12.12 -10.30 -11.38
C ASN A 135 -13.37 -9.71 -10.73
N GLN A 136 -13.26 -9.19 -9.50
CA GLN A 136 -14.37 -8.57 -8.77
C GLN A 136 -14.70 -7.17 -9.29
N SER A 137 -13.69 -6.43 -9.75
CA SER A 137 -13.82 -5.06 -10.25
C SER A 137 -14.52 -4.93 -11.61
N LYS A 138 -15.09 -6.00 -12.16
CA LYS A 138 -15.78 -6.04 -13.48
C LYS A 138 -16.93 -5.04 -13.56
N LEU A 139 -16.58 -3.78 -13.59
CA LEU A 139 -17.43 -2.76 -14.15
C LEU A 139 -17.49 -2.96 -15.69
N PRO A 140 -18.63 -2.80 -16.35
CA PRO A 140 -18.72 -2.92 -17.79
C PRO A 140 -17.67 -2.02 -18.48
N GLY A 141 -16.77 -2.62 -19.26
CA GLY A 141 -15.73 -1.90 -19.99
C GLY A 141 -14.35 -1.78 -19.30
N THR A 142 -14.20 -2.26 -18.07
CA THR A 142 -12.92 -2.28 -17.36
C THR A 142 -12.31 -3.69 -17.34
N TYR A 143 -11.38 -3.91 -17.92
CA TYR A 143 -9.93 -4.15 -17.90
C TYR A 143 -9.47 -5.45 -17.27
N HIS A 144 -8.78 -6.24 -18.08
CA HIS A 144 -7.95 -7.36 -17.66
C HIS A 144 -6.62 -6.87 -17.01
N ASN A 145 -6.47 -5.55 -16.79
CA ASN A 145 -5.32 -4.93 -16.19
C ASN A 145 -5.70 -4.31 -14.86
N THR A 146 -4.84 -4.43 -13.86
CA THR A 146 -4.89 -3.58 -12.67
C THR A 146 -4.53 -2.14 -13.08
N PRO A 147 -4.84 -1.12 -12.28
CA PRO A 147 -4.34 0.25 -12.49
C PRO A 147 -2.80 0.31 -12.60
N PHE A 148 -2.11 -0.73 -12.13
CA PHE A 148 -0.65 -0.86 -12.07
C PHE A 148 -0.05 -1.63 -13.25
N GLY A 149 -0.85 -2.01 -14.25
CA GLY A 149 -0.40 -2.81 -15.38
C GLY A 149 -0.92 -4.26 -15.38
N ALA A 150 -0.34 -5.07 -16.24
CA ALA A 150 -0.74 -6.47 -16.42
C ALA A 150 -0.27 -7.33 -15.22
N ILE A 151 -1.12 -8.30 -14.86
CA ILE A 151 -0.73 -9.37 -13.92
C ILE A 151 0.00 -10.43 -14.75
N ASP A 152 1.29 -10.24 -14.93
CA ASP A 152 2.15 -11.06 -15.79
C ASP A 152 3.43 -11.52 -15.08
N GLN A 153 4.37 -12.04 -15.85
CA GLN A 153 5.66 -12.51 -15.33
C GLN A 153 6.53 -11.38 -14.77
N THR A 154 6.38 -10.14 -15.26
CA THR A 154 7.12 -8.99 -14.75
C THR A 154 6.68 -8.68 -13.33
N MET A 155 5.36 -8.65 -13.09
CA MET A 155 4.82 -8.51 -11.75
C MET A 155 5.30 -9.63 -10.81
N HIS A 156 5.31 -10.88 -11.29
CA HIS A 156 5.79 -12.01 -10.51
C HIS A 156 7.25 -11.80 -10.08
N GLN A 157 8.11 -11.40 -11.00
CA GLN A 157 9.52 -11.15 -10.71
C GLN A 157 9.70 -10.00 -9.72
N GLU A 158 9.01 -8.87 -9.91
CA GLU A 158 9.09 -7.71 -9.02
C GLU A 158 8.62 -8.04 -7.59
N VAL A 159 7.51 -8.77 -7.44
CA VAL A 159 6.99 -9.19 -6.12
C VAL A 159 7.95 -10.17 -5.45
N ARG A 160 8.55 -11.09 -6.22
CA ARG A 160 9.56 -12.02 -5.72
C ARG A 160 10.81 -11.29 -5.22
N GLU A 161 11.30 -10.30 -5.97
CA GLU A 161 12.43 -9.47 -5.58
C GLU A 161 12.18 -8.74 -4.25
N ILE A 162 10.98 -8.18 -4.05
CA ILE A 162 10.60 -7.55 -2.77
C ILE A 162 10.64 -8.57 -1.63
N LEU A 163 10.14 -9.79 -1.84
CA LEU A 163 10.19 -10.85 -0.81
C LEU A 163 11.63 -11.25 -0.48
N GLU A 164 12.52 -11.29 -1.46
CA GLU A 164 13.93 -11.58 -1.24
C GLU A 164 14.66 -10.47 -0.48
N GLU A 165 14.32 -9.20 -0.73
CA GLU A 165 14.86 -8.06 0.03
C GLU A 165 14.38 -8.03 1.49
N VAL A 166 13.17 -8.50 1.74
CA VAL A 166 12.57 -8.58 3.10
C VAL A 166 13.10 -9.79 3.87
N ARG A 167 13.48 -10.88 3.17
CA ARG A 167 14.03 -12.12 3.72
C ARG A 167 15.40 -11.92 4.40
#